data_8a1d7531f0b06e217246bd93e85e54dd
#
_entry.id   8a1d7531f0b06e217246bd93e85e54dd
#
_cell.length_a   1.000
_cell.length_b   1.000
_cell.length_c   1.000
_cell.angle_alpha   90.00
_cell.angle_beta   90.00
_cell.angle_gamma   90.00
#
_symmetry.space_group_name_H-M   'P 1'
#
loop_
_entity.id
_entity.type
_entity.pdbx_description
1 polymer ?
#
loop_
_entity_poly.entity_id
_entity_poly.type
_entity_poly.pdbx_seq_one_letter_code
_entity_poly.pdbx_strand_id
1 'polypeptide(L)'
;MTKCLTAGRPAGFAVALPCPFTYLDPPMSAPLDQSVRLRRLRASAGIRAMLGETVVEPRHLIQPLFVTEGDVAEPVGSLPGVSRIPLAQLGAKCAELLALGIHGVALFPKVDPARKTAEGAEALNPSNLAYRAIREVKAKSPGTVIFADIALDPYTTHGHDGILNAAGTDVDNDRTVEALVKMSVFTAQAGADFVAPSDMMDGRVQAIRKGLDAAGHTGTGILAYSAKFASAFYGPFRDAVGSARKVGEAPISKATYQMNPANRREAAREAILDAEEGADLLMVKPAGAYLDIIRDLRESTNLPIAAYQVSGEYAQLHAAAEKGWLDLRATRDESLLAIRRAGADVILSYFAEAYARDFAARK
;
A
#
# COMPACT_ATOMS: atom_id res chain seq x y z
N MET A 1 -43.19 20.57 38.71
CA MET A 1 -42.57 21.90 38.68
C MET A 1 -41.13 21.75 39.16
N THR A 2 -40.17 21.73 38.25
CA THR A 2 -38.77 21.93 38.63
C THR A 2 -38.07 22.53 37.40
N LYS A 3 -37.64 23.76 37.55
CA LYS A 3 -36.99 24.56 36.52
C LYS A 3 -35.56 24.06 36.29
N CYS A 4 -35.19 23.79 35.04
CA CYS A 4 -33.83 23.55 34.64
C CYS A 4 -33.23 24.85 34.14
N LEU A 5 -32.12 25.26 34.74
CA LEU A 5 -31.32 26.47 34.41
C LEU A 5 -30.52 26.19 33.17
N THR A 6 -30.67 27.07 32.18
CA THR A 6 -29.84 27.12 30.95
C THR A 6 -28.56 27.90 31.22
N ALA A 7 -27.42 27.20 31.15
CA ALA A 7 -26.12 27.85 31.02
C ALA A 7 -25.76 27.90 29.53
N GLY A 8 -25.51 29.10 29.01
CA GLY A 8 -25.17 29.35 27.62
C GLY A 8 -23.78 28.78 27.26
N ARG A 9 -23.71 28.13 26.09
CA ARG A 9 -22.45 27.80 25.40
C ARG A 9 -22.35 28.66 24.13
N PRO A 10 -21.14 29.13 23.76
CA PRO A 10 -20.94 29.91 22.55
C PRO A 10 -21.14 29.03 21.30
N ALA A 11 -21.65 29.67 20.24
CA ALA A 11 -21.94 29.09 18.96
C ALA A 11 -20.62 28.66 18.25
N GLY A 12 -20.33 27.38 18.25
CA GLY A 12 -19.39 26.74 17.36
C GLY A 12 -20.17 26.16 16.17
N PHE A 13 -19.73 26.43 14.97
CA PHE A 13 -20.30 25.88 13.74
C PHE A 13 -20.21 24.35 13.76
N ALA A 14 -21.28 23.68 14.11
CA ALA A 14 -21.45 22.27 13.86
C ALA A 14 -21.95 22.13 12.42
N VAL A 15 -21.06 21.78 11.50
CA VAL A 15 -21.45 21.25 10.20
C VAL A 15 -22.00 19.85 10.46
N ALA A 16 -23.31 19.75 10.57
CA ALA A 16 -23.98 18.46 10.57
C ALA A 16 -23.87 17.90 9.14
N LEU A 17 -22.98 16.93 8.96
CA LEU A 17 -22.99 16.08 7.77
C LEU A 17 -24.32 15.34 7.74
N PRO A 18 -25.10 15.40 6.64
CA PRO A 18 -26.33 14.64 6.55
C PRO A 18 -25.95 13.14 6.59
N CYS A 19 -26.45 12.44 7.60
CA CYS A 19 -26.41 10.98 7.62
C CYS A 19 -27.26 10.49 6.44
N PRO A 20 -26.67 9.82 5.41
CA PRO A 20 -27.41 9.48 4.20
C PRO A 20 -28.37 8.31 4.34
N PHE A 21 -28.46 7.73 5.53
CA PHE A 21 -29.36 6.60 5.80
C PHE A 21 -30.22 6.88 7.03
N THR A 22 -31.39 7.49 6.83
CA THR A 22 -32.49 7.32 7.76
C THR A 22 -33.06 5.91 7.55
N TYR A 23 -32.70 4.97 8.40
CA TYR A 23 -33.46 3.73 8.56
C TYR A 23 -34.83 4.12 9.10
N LEU A 24 -35.84 4.17 8.21
CA LEU A 24 -37.21 4.08 8.62
C LEU A 24 -37.47 2.61 8.90
N ASP A 25 -37.58 2.23 10.17
CA ASP A 25 -38.05 0.90 10.54
C ASP A 25 -39.46 0.71 9.99
N PRO A 26 -39.70 -0.22 9.07
CA PRO A 26 -41.07 -0.53 8.65
C PRO A 26 -41.82 -1.23 9.82
N PRO A 27 -43.09 -0.96 10.00
CA PRO A 27 -43.89 -1.63 11.06
C PRO A 27 -43.88 -3.16 10.83
N MET A 28 -43.50 -3.92 11.84
CA MET A 28 -43.24 -5.36 11.83
C MET A 28 -44.47 -6.27 11.57
N SER A 29 -45.58 -5.81 11.01
CA SER A 29 -46.80 -6.61 10.84
C SER A 29 -47.64 -6.35 9.59
N ALA A 30 -47.13 -5.66 8.58
CA ALA A 30 -47.84 -5.59 7.29
C ALA A 30 -47.62 -6.85 6.47
N PRO A 31 -48.62 -7.42 5.78
CA PRO A 31 -48.38 -8.47 4.80
C PRO A 31 -47.39 -7.93 3.79
N LEU A 32 -46.39 -8.78 3.40
CA LEU A 32 -45.34 -8.43 2.48
C LEU A 32 -45.93 -7.77 1.23
N ASP A 33 -45.95 -6.43 1.21
CA ASP A 33 -46.20 -5.69 -0.01
C ASP A 33 -45.01 -5.94 -0.94
N GLN A 34 -45.21 -6.87 -1.87
CA GLN A 34 -44.18 -7.27 -2.80
C GLN A 34 -44.03 -6.31 -3.98
N SER A 35 -44.57 -5.09 -3.89
CA SER A 35 -44.35 -4.00 -4.87
C SER A 35 -42.86 -3.63 -4.98
N VAL A 36 -42.11 -3.65 -3.86
CA VAL A 36 -40.68 -3.44 -3.80
C VAL A 36 -39.95 -4.79 -3.93
N ARG A 37 -39.30 -5.02 -5.08
CA ARG A 37 -38.56 -6.25 -5.38
C ARG A 37 -37.16 -5.94 -5.88
N LEU A 38 -36.19 -5.86 -4.97
CA LEU A 38 -34.80 -5.56 -5.29
C LEU A 38 -34.15 -6.61 -6.21
N ARG A 39 -34.65 -7.84 -6.26
CA ARG A 39 -34.17 -8.88 -7.18
C ARG A 39 -34.36 -8.52 -8.65
N ARG A 40 -35.22 -7.55 -9.01
CA ARG A 40 -35.38 -7.06 -10.38
C ARG A 40 -34.06 -6.52 -10.94
N LEU A 41 -33.25 -5.87 -10.11
CA LEU A 41 -31.93 -5.32 -10.48
C LEU A 41 -30.85 -6.40 -10.65
N ARG A 42 -31.15 -7.66 -10.36
CA ARG A 42 -30.23 -8.81 -10.46
C ARG A 42 -30.73 -9.90 -11.42
N ALA A 43 -31.84 -9.66 -12.09
CA ALA A 43 -32.58 -10.68 -12.82
C ALA A 43 -31.81 -11.26 -14.03
N SER A 44 -30.95 -10.50 -14.70
CA SER A 44 -30.14 -10.95 -15.81
C SER A 44 -28.69 -10.52 -15.70
N ALA A 45 -27.79 -11.19 -16.44
CA ALA A 45 -26.39 -10.80 -16.51
C ALA A 45 -26.22 -9.37 -17.07
N GLY A 46 -27.01 -8.99 -18.09
CA GLY A 46 -26.98 -7.63 -18.67
C GLY A 46 -27.37 -6.56 -17.67
N ILE A 47 -28.45 -6.76 -16.90
CA ILE A 47 -28.85 -5.83 -15.84
C ILE A 47 -27.76 -5.68 -14.79
N ARG A 48 -27.18 -6.80 -14.32
CA ARG A 48 -26.09 -6.77 -13.33
C ARG A 48 -24.87 -6.04 -13.86
N ALA A 49 -24.51 -6.23 -15.13
CA ALA A 49 -23.38 -5.55 -15.75
C ALA A 49 -23.60 -4.05 -15.89
N MET A 50 -24.81 -3.63 -16.29
CA MET A 50 -25.18 -2.20 -16.45
C MET A 50 -25.19 -1.45 -15.12
N LEU A 51 -25.54 -2.12 -14.04
CA LEU A 51 -25.71 -1.50 -12.71
C LEU A 51 -24.49 -1.69 -11.80
N GLY A 52 -23.40 -2.26 -12.32
CA GLY A 52 -22.15 -2.41 -11.56
C GLY A 52 -21.50 -1.04 -11.35
N GLU A 53 -21.46 -0.56 -10.09
CA GLU A 53 -20.92 0.76 -9.73
C GLU A 53 -19.40 0.80 -9.72
N THR A 54 -18.76 -0.33 -9.44
CA THR A 54 -17.32 -0.43 -9.24
C THR A 54 -16.70 -1.34 -10.29
N VAL A 55 -15.61 -0.89 -10.88
CA VAL A 55 -14.81 -1.67 -11.82
C VAL A 55 -13.36 -1.70 -11.41
N VAL A 56 -12.68 -2.81 -11.68
CA VAL A 56 -11.22 -2.94 -11.62
C VAL A 56 -10.71 -3.03 -13.05
N GLU A 57 -9.69 -2.25 -13.36
CA GLU A 57 -8.98 -2.32 -14.65
C GLU A 57 -7.47 -2.38 -14.38
N PRO A 58 -6.64 -2.88 -15.31
CA PRO A 58 -5.20 -2.94 -15.12
C PRO A 58 -4.56 -1.61 -14.71
N ARG A 59 -5.06 -0.47 -15.21
CA ARG A 59 -4.57 0.87 -14.85
C ARG A 59 -4.75 1.23 -13.37
N HIS A 60 -5.62 0.55 -12.65
CA HIS A 60 -5.82 0.74 -11.20
C HIS A 60 -4.86 -0.09 -10.36
N LEU A 61 -4.00 -0.90 -11.00
CA LEU A 61 -3.11 -1.82 -10.33
C LEU A 61 -1.66 -1.34 -10.41
N ILE A 62 -0.93 -1.49 -9.31
CA ILE A 62 0.52 -1.29 -9.22
C ILE A 62 1.14 -2.66 -8.94
N GLN A 63 2.09 -3.09 -9.79
CA GLN A 63 2.77 -4.38 -9.62
C GLN A 63 3.99 -4.24 -8.71
N PRO A 64 4.03 -4.88 -7.53
CA PRO A 64 5.25 -4.99 -6.73
C PRO A 64 6.26 -5.91 -7.43
N LEU A 65 7.51 -5.47 -7.55
CA LEU A 65 8.60 -6.20 -8.16
C LEU A 65 9.80 -6.28 -7.21
N PHE A 66 10.30 -7.50 -7.00
CA PHE A 66 11.55 -7.73 -6.27
C PHE A 66 12.71 -7.78 -7.26
N VAL A 67 13.80 -7.08 -6.95
CA VAL A 67 14.96 -6.95 -7.82
C VAL A 67 16.17 -7.61 -7.17
N THR A 68 16.95 -8.37 -7.96
CA THR A 68 18.20 -9.02 -7.53
C THR A 68 19.39 -8.62 -8.42
N GLU A 69 20.60 -8.68 -7.86
CA GLU A 69 21.85 -8.52 -8.61
C GLU A 69 22.26 -9.81 -9.35
N GLY A 70 21.62 -10.94 -9.06
CA GLY A 70 21.87 -12.20 -9.75
C GLY A 70 21.44 -12.17 -11.22
N ASP A 71 22.00 -13.08 -12.03
CA ASP A 71 21.73 -13.15 -13.47
C ASP A 71 20.47 -13.96 -13.80
N VAL A 72 19.95 -14.74 -12.85
CA VAL A 72 18.81 -15.63 -13.03
C VAL A 72 17.68 -15.23 -12.07
N ALA A 73 16.44 -15.33 -12.58
CA ALA A 73 15.26 -15.10 -11.75
C ALA A 73 15.17 -16.12 -10.60
N GLU A 74 14.98 -15.63 -9.37
CA GLU A 74 14.91 -16.44 -8.16
C GLU A 74 13.45 -16.52 -7.68
N PRO A 75 12.79 -17.70 -7.73
CA PRO A 75 11.46 -17.85 -7.17
C PRO A 75 11.42 -17.51 -5.67
N VAL A 76 10.35 -16.85 -5.24
CA VAL A 76 10.09 -16.61 -3.82
C VAL A 76 9.18 -17.73 -3.30
N GLY A 77 9.72 -18.64 -2.49
CA GLY A 77 9.01 -19.85 -2.07
C GLY A 77 7.68 -19.60 -1.36
N SER A 78 7.58 -18.51 -0.62
CA SER A 78 6.37 -18.10 0.10
C SER A 78 5.36 -17.29 -0.73
N LEU A 79 5.68 -16.99 -2.01
CA LEU A 79 4.84 -16.23 -2.94
C LEU A 79 4.70 -16.98 -4.27
N PRO A 80 3.75 -17.90 -4.43
CA PRO A 80 3.58 -18.69 -5.65
C PRO A 80 3.52 -17.81 -6.91
N GLY A 81 4.35 -18.12 -7.91
CA GLY A 81 4.41 -17.38 -9.18
C GLY A 81 5.16 -16.04 -9.14
N VAL A 82 5.67 -15.63 -7.97
CA VAL A 82 6.49 -14.41 -7.82
C VAL A 82 7.97 -14.77 -7.76
N SER A 83 8.79 -14.02 -8.50
CA SER A 83 10.26 -14.19 -8.50
C SER A 83 10.96 -12.85 -8.28
N ARG A 84 12.19 -12.91 -7.74
CA ARG A 84 13.12 -11.79 -7.78
C ARG A 84 13.69 -11.71 -9.20
N ILE A 85 13.59 -10.55 -9.79
CA ILE A 85 13.94 -10.31 -11.21
C ILE A 85 15.38 -9.79 -11.28
N PRO A 86 16.24 -10.36 -12.13
CA PRO A 86 17.55 -9.81 -12.42
C PRO A 86 17.46 -8.35 -12.88
N LEU A 87 18.37 -7.50 -12.39
CA LEU A 87 18.42 -6.09 -12.78
C LEU A 87 18.36 -5.91 -14.30
N ALA A 88 19.13 -6.69 -15.05
CA ALA A 88 19.20 -6.60 -16.52
C ALA A 88 17.88 -6.94 -17.25
N GLN A 89 16.97 -7.67 -16.60
CA GLN A 89 15.67 -8.08 -17.16
C GLN A 89 14.53 -7.16 -16.72
N LEU A 90 14.76 -6.27 -15.74
CA LEU A 90 13.72 -5.47 -15.11
C LEU A 90 13.02 -4.52 -16.08
N GLY A 91 13.78 -3.84 -16.95
CA GLY A 91 13.24 -2.92 -17.95
C GLY A 91 12.30 -3.61 -18.94
N ALA A 92 12.68 -4.80 -19.43
CA ALA A 92 11.83 -5.59 -20.33
C ALA A 92 10.54 -6.04 -19.61
N LYS A 93 10.64 -6.45 -18.33
CA LYS A 93 9.48 -6.81 -17.52
C LYS A 93 8.51 -5.64 -17.34
N CYS A 94 9.02 -4.45 -17.07
CA CYS A 94 8.19 -3.25 -16.96
C CYS A 94 7.49 -2.90 -18.29
N ALA A 95 8.17 -3.07 -19.42
CA ALA A 95 7.55 -2.87 -20.75
C ALA A 95 6.42 -3.86 -21.03
N GLU A 96 6.55 -5.14 -20.61
CA GLU A 96 5.47 -6.13 -20.70
C GLU A 96 4.24 -5.71 -19.85
N LEU A 97 4.47 -5.27 -18.61
CA LEU A 97 3.41 -4.82 -17.72
C LEU A 97 2.68 -3.60 -18.28
N LEU A 98 3.45 -2.64 -18.84
CA LEU A 98 2.87 -1.46 -19.49
C LEU A 98 2.00 -1.85 -20.69
N ALA A 99 2.44 -2.81 -21.51
CA ALA A 99 1.65 -3.32 -22.64
C ALA A 99 0.33 -4.01 -22.20
N LEU A 100 0.29 -4.56 -20.97
CA LEU A 100 -0.92 -5.11 -20.36
C LEU A 100 -1.83 -4.02 -19.72
N GLY A 101 -1.43 -2.74 -19.77
CA GLY A 101 -2.15 -1.61 -19.20
C GLY A 101 -1.86 -1.38 -17.71
N ILE A 102 -0.81 -2.01 -17.14
CA ILE A 102 -0.33 -1.73 -15.80
C ILE A 102 0.74 -0.63 -15.92
N HIS A 103 0.39 0.59 -15.51
CA HIS A 103 1.28 1.74 -15.65
C HIS A 103 2.24 1.88 -14.47
N GLY A 104 1.89 1.39 -13.28
CA GLY A 104 2.66 1.55 -12.05
C GLY A 104 3.39 0.29 -11.61
N VAL A 105 4.64 0.44 -11.16
CA VAL A 105 5.40 -0.61 -10.48
C VAL A 105 5.95 -0.10 -9.15
N ALA A 106 5.99 -0.97 -8.14
CA ALA A 106 6.66 -0.70 -6.87
C ALA A 106 7.94 -1.56 -6.77
N LEU A 107 9.11 -0.93 -6.61
CA LEU A 107 10.40 -1.62 -6.66
C LEU A 107 10.95 -1.91 -5.26
N PHE A 108 11.32 -3.17 -5.01
CA PHE A 108 11.88 -3.65 -3.75
C PHE A 108 13.21 -4.39 -4.00
N PRO A 109 14.37 -3.86 -3.55
CA PRO A 109 15.65 -4.49 -3.75
C PRO A 109 15.87 -5.67 -2.80
N LYS A 110 16.44 -6.78 -3.28
CA LYS A 110 17.09 -7.79 -2.43
C LYS A 110 18.53 -7.39 -2.22
N VAL A 111 18.83 -6.78 -1.08
CA VAL A 111 20.17 -6.32 -0.73
C VAL A 111 21.02 -7.50 -0.26
N ASP A 112 22.28 -7.57 -0.74
CA ASP A 112 23.25 -8.55 -0.26
C ASP A 112 23.46 -8.38 1.26
N PRO A 113 23.33 -9.45 2.06
CA PRO A 113 23.57 -9.40 3.50
C PRO A 113 24.92 -8.79 3.89
N ALA A 114 25.96 -8.95 3.07
CA ALA A 114 27.29 -8.38 3.32
C ALA A 114 27.33 -6.83 3.24
N ARG A 115 26.32 -6.20 2.60
CA ARG A 115 26.21 -4.75 2.50
C ARG A 115 25.30 -4.14 3.56
N LYS A 116 24.61 -4.96 4.35
CA LYS A 116 23.73 -4.49 5.42
C LYS A 116 24.55 -4.03 6.63
N THR A 117 24.14 -2.91 7.22
CA THR A 117 24.74 -2.38 8.46
C THR A 117 23.63 -2.09 9.48
N ALA A 118 23.99 -1.77 10.71
CA ALA A 118 23.00 -1.39 11.72
C ALA A 118 22.29 -0.06 11.36
N GLU A 119 22.99 0.84 10.69
CA GLU A 119 22.48 2.15 10.27
C GLU A 119 21.84 2.13 8.88
N GLY A 120 21.86 1.00 8.17
CA GLY A 120 21.33 0.92 6.80
C GLY A 120 22.12 1.73 5.78
N ALA A 121 23.46 1.84 5.93
CA ALA A 121 24.32 2.73 5.14
C ALA A 121 24.22 2.51 3.62
N GLU A 122 23.95 1.27 3.17
CA GLU A 122 23.77 0.99 1.75
C GLU A 122 22.57 1.72 1.14
N ALA A 123 21.56 2.12 1.92
CA ALA A 123 20.45 2.96 1.44
C ALA A 123 20.93 4.32 0.91
N LEU A 124 22.06 4.82 1.43
CA LEU A 124 22.64 6.11 1.06
C LEU A 124 23.78 5.97 0.03
N ASN A 125 24.04 4.77 -0.48
CA ASN A 125 24.98 4.54 -1.57
C ASN A 125 24.32 4.89 -2.91
N PRO A 126 24.80 5.93 -3.66
CA PRO A 126 24.18 6.34 -4.94
C PRO A 126 24.20 5.27 -6.04
N SER A 127 24.97 4.21 -5.84
CA SER A 127 25.11 3.08 -6.77
C SER A 127 24.41 1.82 -6.27
N ASN A 128 23.59 1.90 -5.23
CA ASN A 128 22.87 0.74 -4.72
C ASN A 128 21.90 0.14 -5.75
N LEU A 129 21.43 -1.06 -5.48
CA LEU A 129 20.58 -1.81 -6.41
C LEU A 129 19.25 -1.09 -6.70
N ALA A 130 18.63 -0.42 -5.72
CA ALA A 130 17.36 0.28 -5.92
C ALA A 130 17.50 1.42 -6.94
N TYR A 131 18.52 2.26 -6.80
CA TYR A 131 18.71 3.38 -7.74
C TYR A 131 19.14 2.92 -9.13
N ARG A 132 19.91 1.82 -9.24
CA ARG A 132 20.22 1.20 -10.53
C ARG A 132 18.97 0.62 -11.18
N ALA A 133 18.08 0.01 -10.40
CA ALA A 133 16.80 -0.53 -10.87
C ALA A 133 15.89 0.58 -11.44
N ILE A 134 15.78 1.71 -10.75
CA ILE A 134 15.02 2.86 -11.21
C ILE A 134 15.57 3.37 -12.56
N ARG A 135 16.90 3.56 -12.67
CA ARG A 135 17.54 4.00 -13.91
C ARG A 135 17.33 3.00 -15.06
N GLU A 136 17.44 1.70 -14.79
CA GLU A 136 17.21 0.63 -15.78
C GLU A 136 15.79 0.67 -16.33
N VAL A 137 14.77 0.81 -15.44
CA VAL A 137 13.39 0.93 -15.87
C VAL A 137 13.17 2.19 -16.69
N LYS A 138 13.65 3.35 -16.24
CA LYS A 138 13.49 4.62 -16.98
C LYS A 138 14.20 4.61 -18.33
N ALA A 139 15.32 3.94 -18.44
CA ALA A 139 16.04 3.80 -19.72
C ALA A 139 15.29 2.91 -20.72
N LYS A 140 14.67 1.82 -20.28
CA LYS A 140 14.07 0.80 -21.15
C LYS A 140 12.55 0.86 -21.27
N SER A 141 11.87 1.41 -20.27
CA SER A 141 10.41 1.56 -20.23
C SER A 141 10.04 2.93 -19.63
N PRO A 142 10.35 4.05 -20.31
CA PRO A 142 10.20 5.40 -19.77
C PRO A 142 8.75 5.78 -19.41
N GLY A 143 7.76 5.11 -20.02
CA GLY A 143 6.32 5.28 -19.70
C GLY A 143 5.87 4.59 -18.40
N THR A 144 6.74 3.80 -17.76
CA THR A 144 6.40 3.16 -16.48
C THR A 144 6.53 4.16 -15.34
N VAL A 145 5.47 4.26 -14.53
CA VAL A 145 5.45 5.03 -13.28
C VAL A 145 6.09 4.22 -12.17
N ILE A 146 7.12 4.77 -11.52
CA ILE A 146 7.88 4.08 -10.47
C ILE A 146 7.52 4.64 -9.11
N PHE A 147 7.00 3.78 -8.24
CA PHE A 147 6.85 4.00 -6.80
C PHE A 147 8.02 3.34 -6.09
N ALA A 148 8.91 4.11 -5.50
CA ALA A 148 10.10 3.59 -4.84
C ALA A 148 9.91 3.59 -3.33
N ASP A 149 10.05 2.43 -2.71
CA ASP A 149 9.93 2.26 -1.27
C ASP A 149 11.03 3.02 -0.54
N ILE A 150 10.66 3.78 0.49
CA ILE A 150 11.56 4.54 1.34
C ILE A 150 11.45 4.01 2.77
N ALA A 151 12.32 3.08 3.10
CA ALA A 151 12.49 2.47 4.42
C ALA A 151 13.85 1.80 4.53
N LEU A 152 14.35 1.59 5.72
CA LEU A 152 15.71 1.06 5.93
C LEU A 152 15.74 -0.47 6.15
N ASP A 153 14.62 -1.16 6.30
CA ASP A 153 14.59 -2.60 6.61
C ASP A 153 15.29 -3.51 5.57
N PRO A 154 15.34 -3.19 4.24
CA PRO A 154 16.15 -3.96 3.31
C PRO A 154 17.66 -3.81 3.55
N TYR A 155 18.09 -2.72 4.19
CA TYR A 155 19.48 -2.30 4.34
C TYR A 155 20.04 -2.50 5.74
N THR A 156 19.17 -2.72 6.75
CA THR A 156 19.58 -2.92 8.14
C THR A 156 19.81 -4.40 8.46
N THR A 157 20.80 -4.67 9.35
CA THR A 157 21.08 -6.02 9.83
C THR A 157 20.00 -6.56 10.78
N HIS A 158 19.28 -5.66 11.46
CA HIS A 158 18.22 -5.98 12.42
C HIS A 158 16.81 -6.04 11.80
N GLY A 159 16.63 -5.56 10.56
CA GLY A 159 15.36 -5.62 9.81
C GLY A 159 14.26 -4.66 10.30
N HIS A 160 14.58 -3.64 11.12
CA HIS A 160 13.70 -2.51 11.39
C HIS A 160 13.70 -1.53 10.24
N ASP A 161 12.60 -0.75 10.11
CA ASP A 161 12.39 0.23 9.05
C ASP A 161 13.24 1.50 9.25
N GLY A 162 13.92 1.65 10.40
CA GLY A 162 14.75 2.80 10.77
C GLY A 162 16.01 2.43 11.55
N ILE A 163 16.75 3.45 11.97
CA ILE A 163 17.98 3.37 12.76
C ILE A 163 17.61 3.14 14.24
N LEU A 164 18.26 2.19 14.91
CA LEU A 164 17.99 1.95 16.33
C LEU A 164 18.57 3.08 17.21
N ASN A 165 17.91 3.34 18.33
CA ASN A 165 18.40 4.21 19.38
C ASN A 165 19.69 3.64 20.01
N ALA A 166 20.41 4.45 20.80
CA ALA A 166 21.68 4.04 21.41
C ALA A 166 21.57 2.80 22.33
N ALA A 167 20.39 2.54 22.89
CA ALA A 167 20.13 1.39 23.72
C ALA A 167 19.79 0.11 22.89
N GLY A 168 19.55 0.25 21.57
CA GLY A 168 19.16 -0.86 20.70
C GLY A 168 17.76 -1.41 20.97
N THR A 169 16.91 -0.65 21.68
CA THR A 169 15.60 -1.11 22.15
C THR A 169 14.43 -0.66 21.29
N ASP A 170 14.61 0.40 20.50
CA ASP A 170 13.59 0.96 19.62
C ASP A 170 14.24 1.75 18.47
N VAL A 171 13.43 2.17 17.48
CA VAL A 171 13.85 3.02 16.39
C VAL A 171 13.95 4.47 16.86
N ASP A 172 15.07 5.14 16.53
CA ASP A 172 15.27 6.58 16.72
C ASP A 172 14.57 7.31 15.56
N ASN A 173 13.49 8.01 15.88
CA ASN A 173 12.66 8.71 14.90
C ASN A 173 13.47 9.72 14.07
N ASP A 174 14.13 10.66 14.75
CA ASP A 174 14.72 11.85 14.10
C ASP A 174 15.92 11.47 13.23
N ARG A 175 16.81 10.59 13.72
CA ARG A 175 17.93 10.07 12.93
C ARG A 175 17.46 9.28 11.73
N THR A 176 16.34 8.56 11.88
CA THR A 176 15.75 7.81 10.77
C THR A 176 15.22 8.78 9.72
N VAL A 177 14.45 9.80 10.11
CA VAL A 177 13.91 10.80 9.18
C VAL A 177 15.01 11.49 8.38
N GLU A 178 16.14 11.85 9.03
CA GLU A 178 17.29 12.42 8.32
C GLU A 178 17.85 11.50 7.23
N ALA A 179 17.92 10.20 7.50
CA ALA A 179 18.37 9.22 6.50
C ALA A 179 17.35 9.05 5.37
N LEU A 180 16.04 9.01 5.68
CA LEU A 180 14.97 8.88 4.70
C LEU A 180 14.88 10.09 3.77
N VAL A 181 15.13 11.30 4.24
CA VAL A 181 15.22 12.51 3.40
C VAL A 181 16.33 12.35 2.35
N LYS A 182 17.53 11.94 2.77
CA LYS A 182 18.66 11.72 1.85
C LYS A 182 18.35 10.61 0.84
N MET A 183 17.78 9.50 1.33
CA MET A 183 17.34 8.38 0.49
C MET A 183 16.32 8.82 -0.55
N SER A 184 15.34 9.65 -0.16
CA SER A 184 14.31 10.19 -1.06
C SER A 184 14.90 11.07 -2.16
N VAL A 185 15.86 11.92 -1.83
CA VAL A 185 16.57 12.75 -2.81
C VAL A 185 17.35 11.89 -3.82
N PHE A 186 18.11 10.88 -3.37
CA PHE A 186 18.80 9.95 -4.29
C PHE A 186 17.83 9.14 -5.15
N THR A 187 16.67 8.77 -4.60
CA THR A 187 15.60 8.08 -5.32
C THR A 187 15.03 8.94 -6.44
N ALA A 188 14.74 10.21 -6.17
CA ALA A 188 14.29 11.18 -7.17
C ALA A 188 15.36 11.46 -8.23
N GLN A 189 16.63 11.60 -7.84
CA GLN A 189 17.78 11.74 -8.75
C GLN A 189 17.93 10.52 -9.67
N ALA A 190 17.58 9.32 -9.21
CA ALA A 190 17.58 8.11 -10.04
C ALA A 190 16.45 8.09 -11.06
N GLY A 191 15.40 8.94 -10.90
CA GLY A 191 14.29 9.11 -11.83
C GLY A 191 12.97 8.47 -11.37
N ALA A 192 12.78 8.17 -10.08
CA ALA A 192 11.49 7.73 -9.57
C ALA A 192 10.43 8.84 -9.69
N ASP A 193 9.19 8.46 -10.04
CA ASP A 193 8.07 9.39 -10.11
C ASP A 193 7.50 9.68 -8.72
N PHE A 194 7.50 8.66 -7.84
CA PHE A 194 7.04 8.75 -6.47
C PHE A 194 8.05 8.13 -5.50
N VAL A 195 8.28 8.82 -4.39
CA VAL A 195 8.86 8.23 -3.18
C VAL A 195 7.72 7.75 -2.29
N ALA A 196 7.89 6.57 -1.69
CA ALA A 196 6.83 5.92 -0.92
C ALA A 196 7.31 5.57 0.51
N PRO A 197 7.34 6.55 1.44
CA PRO A 197 7.80 6.34 2.80
C PRO A 197 6.91 5.33 3.52
N SER A 198 7.50 4.19 3.84
CA SER A 198 6.82 3.04 4.47
C SER A 198 7.29 2.75 5.89
N ASP A 199 8.09 3.63 6.44
CA ASP A 199 8.80 3.52 7.72
C ASP A 199 7.91 3.81 8.93
N MET A 200 6.92 4.71 8.81
CA MET A 200 6.00 5.16 9.87
C MET A 200 6.65 6.09 10.93
N MET A 201 7.71 6.82 10.58
CA MET A 201 8.28 7.81 11.49
C MET A 201 7.46 9.10 11.49
N ASP A 202 7.38 9.75 12.66
CA ASP A 202 6.64 11.02 12.81
C ASP A 202 7.33 12.15 12.01
N GLY A 203 6.55 12.96 11.29
CA GLY A 203 7.02 14.15 10.55
C GLY A 203 7.82 13.83 9.28
N ARG A 204 7.90 12.55 8.87
CA ARG A 204 8.71 12.11 7.73
C ARG A 204 8.24 12.67 6.39
N VAL A 205 6.93 12.79 6.18
CA VAL A 205 6.39 13.29 4.92
C VAL A 205 6.79 14.73 4.69
N GLN A 206 6.63 15.58 5.71
CA GLN A 206 7.04 16.98 5.64
C GLN A 206 8.55 17.14 5.41
N ALA A 207 9.37 16.37 6.13
CA ALA A 207 10.81 16.43 6.01
C ALA A 207 11.26 15.98 4.59
N ILE A 208 10.69 14.90 4.06
CA ILE A 208 10.95 14.40 2.70
C ILE A 208 10.52 15.44 1.67
N ARG A 209 9.32 16.03 1.76
CA ARG A 209 8.85 17.05 0.82
C ARG A 209 9.80 18.24 0.79
N LYS A 210 10.18 18.76 1.97
CA LYS A 210 11.16 19.87 2.06
C LYS A 210 12.52 19.49 1.45
N GLY A 211 12.99 18.27 1.70
CA GLY A 211 14.26 17.78 1.14
C GLY A 211 14.24 17.65 -0.39
N LEU A 212 13.18 17.11 -0.94
CA LEU A 212 12.97 17.00 -2.39
C LEU A 212 12.92 18.38 -3.05
N ASP A 213 12.15 19.33 -2.49
CA ASP A 213 12.00 20.67 -3.03
C ASP A 213 13.33 21.44 -2.97
N ALA A 214 14.04 21.35 -1.86
CA ALA A 214 15.37 22.00 -1.71
C ALA A 214 16.42 21.42 -2.68
N ALA A 215 16.28 20.15 -3.07
CA ALA A 215 17.14 19.50 -4.06
C ALA A 215 16.67 19.72 -5.52
N GLY A 216 15.59 20.47 -5.76
CA GLY A 216 15.05 20.77 -7.08
C GLY A 216 14.12 19.68 -7.65
N HIS A 217 13.73 18.69 -6.86
CA HIS A 217 12.83 17.59 -7.27
C HIS A 217 11.36 17.87 -6.93
N THR A 218 10.89 19.08 -7.25
CA THR A 218 9.50 19.52 -6.97
C THR A 218 8.44 18.72 -7.71
N GLY A 219 8.79 18.02 -8.78
CA GLY A 219 7.89 17.15 -9.56
C GLY A 219 7.81 15.71 -9.06
N THR A 220 8.62 15.30 -8.05
CA THR A 220 8.55 13.96 -7.47
C THR A 220 7.43 13.90 -6.44
N GLY A 221 6.44 13.01 -6.65
CA GLY A 221 5.32 12.83 -5.73
C GLY A 221 5.67 12.02 -4.49
N ILE A 222 4.82 12.10 -3.47
CA ILE A 222 4.92 11.31 -2.24
C ILE A 222 3.68 10.43 -2.08
N LEU A 223 3.86 9.10 -2.08
CA LEU A 223 2.87 8.11 -1.70
C LEU A 223 3.12 7.73 -0.23
N ALA A 224 2.45 8.37 0.70
CA ALA A 224 2.64 8.10 2.12
C ALA A 224 1.94 6.81 2.57
N TYR A 225 2.65 5.93 3.26
CA TYR A 225 2.05 4.78 3.95
C TYR A 225 1.40 5.26 5.25
N SER A 226 0.33 6.02 5.12
CA SER A 226 -0.32 6.73 6.24
C SER A 226 -0.98 5.82 7.25
N ALA A 227 -1.51 4.68 6.79
CA ALA A 227 -2.17 3.71 7.65
C ALA A 227 -1.54 2.31 7.48
N LYS A 228 -0.30 2.14 7.97
CA LYS A 228 0.42 0.86 7.98
C LYS A 228 0.32 0.21 9.35
N PHE A 229 -0.40 -0.89 9.44
CA PHE A 229 -0.64 -1.62 10.68
C PHE A 229 0.42 -2.65 10.99
N ALA A 230 0.69 -2.92 12.27
CA ALA A 230 1.53 -4.02 12.75
C ALA A 230 0.83 -5.38 12.51
N SER A 231 0.88 -5.83 11.26
CA SER A 231 0.09 -6.96 10.76
C SER A 231 0.86 -8.27 10.73
N ALA A 232 0.15 -9.37 10.98
CA ALA A 232 0.65 -10.73 10.80
C ALA A 232 0.80 -11.13 9.31
N PHE A 233 0.22 -10.37 8.38
CA PHE A 233 0.20 -10.67 6.94
C PHE A 233 1.51 -10.31 6.19
N TYR A 234 2.59 -9.89 6.87
CA TYR A 234 3.84 -9.48 6.20
C TYR A 234 4.89 -10.60 6.05
N GLY A 235 4.60 -11.82 6.52
CA GLY A 235 5.57 -12.93 6.51
C GLY A 235 6.24 -13.17 5.16
N PRO A 236 5.49 -13.41 4.06
CA PRO A 236 6.08 -13.71 2.75
C PRO A 236 6.89 -12.55 2.14
N PHE A 237 6.57 -11.29 2.44
CA PHE A 237 7.37 -10.14 2.00
C PHE A 237 8.78 -10.16 2.60
N ARG A 238 8.91 -10.50 3.89
CA ARG A 238 10.23 -10.59 4.56
C ARG A 238 11.13 -11.63 3.91
N ASP A 239 10.56 -12.75 3.48
CA ASP A 239 11.28 -13.74 2.69
C ASP A 239 11.75 -13.16 1.36
N ALA A 240 10.89 -12.46 0.64
CA ALA A 240 11.18 -11.90 -0.68
C ALA A 240 12.33 -10.89 -0.69
N VAL A 241 12.41 -9.99 0.30
CA VAL A 241 13.47 -8.97 0.42
C VAL A 241 14.70 -9.48 1.21
N GLY A 242 14.67 -10.73 1.70
CA GLY A 242 15.77 -11.30 2.50
C GLY A 242 15.94 -10.61 3.85
N SER A 243 14.86 -10.13 4.46
CA SER A 243 14.81 -9.59 5.82
C SER A 243 14.18 -10.57 6.83
N ALA A 244 13.90 -11.81 6.39
CA ALA A 244 13.46 -12.88 7.27
C ALA A 244 14.58 -13.26 8.25
N ARG A 245 14.23 -13.40 9.53
CA ARG A 245 15.18 -13.74 10.60
C ARG A 245 15.55 -15.22 10.61
N LYS A 246 16.69 -15.50 11.20
CA LYS A 246 17.10 -16.89 11.49
C LYS A 246 16.16 -17.48 12.56
N VAL A 247 15.90 -18.76 12.42
CA VAL A 247 15.13 -19.53 13.42
C VAL A 247 15.83 -19.43 14.78
N GLY A 248 15.10 -19.00 15.82
CA GLY A 248 15.62 -18.85 17.19
C GLY A 248 15.89 -17.43 17.66
N GLU A 249 15.86 -16.43 16.79
CA GLU A 249 15.93 -15.02 17.21
C GLU A 249 14.54 -14.49 17.61
N ALA A 250 14.44 -13.86 18.79
CA ALA A 250 13.20 -13.23 19.23
C ALA A 250 12.71 -12.18 18.20
N PRO A 251 11.42 -12.16 17.81
CA PRO A 251 10.93 -11.19 16.86
C PRO A 251 11.03 -9.80 17.47
N ILE A 252 11.71 -8.87 16.80
CA ILE A 252 11.63 -7.45 17.13
C ILE A 252 10.23 -7.01 16.74
N SER A 253 9.48 -6.52 17.71
CA SER A 253 8.16 -5.95 17.46
C SER A 253 8.34 -4.64 16.68
N LYS A 254 7.60 -4.46 15.60
CA LYS A 254 7.46 -3.16 14.91
C LYS A 254 6.25 -2.37 15.44
N ALA A 255 5.61 -2.83 16.51
CA ALA A 255 4.40 -2.24 17.06
C ALA A 255 4.64 -0.89 17.78
N THR A 256 5.90 -0.50 17.98
CA THR A 256 6.27 0.82 18.53
C THR A 256 6.10 1.95 17.51
N TYR A 257 6.10 1.63 16.21
CA TYR A 257 5.92 2.62 15.14
C TYR A 257 4.91 2.20 14.06
N GLN A 258 4.59 0.92 13.89
CA GLN A 258 3.46 0.48 13.06
C GLN A 258 2.18 0.50 13.90
N MET A 259 1.07 0.92 13.29
CA MET A 259 -0.19 1.15 13.98
C MET A 259 -0.77 -0.12 14.60
N ASN A 260 -1.43 0.02 15.74
CA ASN A 260 -2.13 -1.08 16.37
C ASN A 260 -3.35 -1.51 15.51
N PRO A 261 -3.46 -2.82 15.14
CA PRO A 261 -4.61 -3.32 14.38
C PRO A 261 -5.98 -3.07 15.02
N ALA A 262 -6.03 -2.79 16.32
CA ALA A 262 -7.26 -2.45 17.04
C ALA A 262 -7.69 -0.98 16.89
N ASN A 263 -6.84 -0.10 16.29
CA ASN A 263 -7.03 1.35 16.33
C ASN A 263 -7.46 1.91 14.97
N ARG A 264 -8.76 2.15 14.79
CA ARG A 264 -9.33 2.78 13.60
C ARG A 264 -9.11 4.30 13.56
N ARG A 265 -9.30 4.99 14.70
CA ARG A 265 -9.24 6.46 14.77
C ARG A 265 -7.83 7.02 14.59
N GLU A 266 -6.82 6.26 14.98
CA GLU A 266 -5.41 6.58 14.79
C GLU A 266 -5.09 6.70 13.29
N ALA A 267 -5.56 5.74 12.47
CA ALA A 267 -5.38 5.76 11.02
C ALA A 267 -5.92 7.02 10.35
N ALA A 268 -7.10 7.49 10.75
CA ALA A 268 -7.66 8.72 10.21
C ALA A 268 -6.82 9.96 10.61
N ARG A 269 -6.27 9.98 11.83
CA ARG A 269 -5.41 11.07 12.30
C ARG A 269 -4.08 11.09 11.54
N GLU A 270 -3.41 9.95 11.40
CA GLU A 270 -2.16 9.82 10.63
C GLU A 270 -2.35 10.26 9.18
N ALA A 271 -3.43 9.82 8.54
CA ALA A 271 -3.72 10.19 7.16
C ALA A 271 -3.92 11.71 6.98
N ILE A 272 -4.59 12.37 7.93
CA ILE A 272 -4.77 13.83 7.90
C ILE A 272 -3.42 14.53 8.06
N LEU A 273 -2.58 14.08 9.00
CA LEU A 273 -1.24 14.66 9.22
C LEU A 273 -0.36 14.48 7.97
N ASP A 274 -0.29 13.28 7.39
CA ASP A 274 0.49 13.05 6.17
C ASP A 274 0.01 13.92 5.00
N ALA A 275 -1.31 14.14 4.87
CA ALA A 275 -1.88 15.03 3.86
C ALA A 275 -1.47 16.50 4.10
N GLU A 276 -1.53 16.99 5.34
CA GLU A 276 -1.10 18.34 5.73
C GLU A 276 0.42 18.52 5.57
N GLU A 277 1.20 17.46 5.76
CA GLU A 277 2.65 17.41 5.56
C GLU A 277 3.07 17.39 4.08
N GLY A 278 2.14 17.22 3.15
CA GLY A 278 2.38 17.31 1.72
C GLY A 278 2.45 15.98 0.98
N ALA A 279 1.78 14.94 1.47
CA ALA A 279 1.57 13.71 0.69
C ALA A 279 0.65 13.98 -0.51
N ASP A 280 0.96 13.35 -1.66
CA ASP A 280 0.14 13.39 -2.87
C ASP A 280 -0.86 12.24 -2.92
N LEU A 281 -0.52 11.08 -2.35
CA LEU A 281 -1.37 9.92 -2.18
C LEU A 281 -1.24 9.37 -0.75
N LEU A 282 -2.33 8.81 -0.22
CA LEU A 282 -2.37 8.16 1.09
C LEU A 282 -2.58 6.66 0.92
N MET A 283 -1.86 5.83 1.68
CA MET A 283 -1.97 4.37 1.56
C MET A 283 -2.45 3.71 2.84
N VAL A 284 -3.33 2.72 2.67
CA VAL A 284 -3.72 1.75 3.70
C VAL A 284 -3.01 0.42 3.45
N LYS A 285 -2.37 -0.13 4.47
CA LYS A 285 -1.63 -1.40 4.42
C LYS A 285 -1.77 -2.19 5.74
N PRO A 286 -2.26 -3.44 5.72
CA PRO A 286 -2.81 -4.20 4.59
C PRO A 286 -4.16 -3.67 4.08
N ALA A 287 -4.68 -4.25 2.96
CA ALA A 287 -5.92 -3.78 2.34
C ALA A 287 -7.17 -4.56 2.79
N GLY A 288 -7.19 -5.88 2.62
CA GLY A 288 -8.41 -6.67 2.70
C GLY A 288 -9.04 -6.75 4.09
N ALA A 289 -8.20 -6.79 5.14
CA ALA A 289 -8.67 -6.77 6.53
C ALA A 289 -8.97 -5.35 7.06
N TYR A 290 -8.75 -4.30 6.25
CA TYR A 290 -8.84 -2.90 6.61
C TYR A 290 -9.68 -2.08 5.62
N LEU A 291 -10.72 -2.71 5.03
CA LEU A 291 -11.64 -2.04 4.09
C LEU A 291 -12.39 -0.87 4.73
N ASP A 292 -12.65 -0.95 6.04
CA ASP A 292 -13.23 0.13 6.84
C ASP A 292 -12.30 1.34 6.90
N ILE A 293 -10.98 1.12 7.03
CA ILE A 293 -9.99 2.21 7.05
C ILE A 293 -9.88 2.86 5.66
N ILE A 294 -9.89 2.06 4.58
CA ILE A 294 -9.91 2.60 3.21
C ILE A 294 -11.15 3.48 3.01
N ARG A 295 -12.30 3.05 3.51
CA ARG A 295 -13.55 3.81 3.42
C ARG A 295 -13.48 5.11 4.23
N ASP A 296 -12.96 5.05 5.46
CA ASP A 296 -12.79 6.24 6.30
C ASP A 296 -11.89 7.29 5.63
N LEU A 297 -10.75 6.86 5.08
CA LEU A 297 -9.85 7.77 4.38
C LEU A 297 -10.53 8.38 3.15
N ARG A 298 -11.26 7.57 2.37
CA ARG A 298 -12.00 8.06 1.21
C ARG A 298 -13.03 9.13 1.57
N GLU A 299 -13.65 9.03 2.73
CA GLU A 299 -14.64 10.01 3.21
C GLU A 299 -14.00 11.25 3.86
N SER A 300 -12.75 11.14 4.34
CA SER A 300 -12.06 12.22 5.05
C SER A 300 -11.21 13.11 4.14
N THR A 301 -10.87 12.70 2.91
CA THR A 301 -9.98 13.45 2.02
C THR A 301 -10.37 13.32 0.54
N ASN A 302 -9.97 14.32 -0.25
CA ASN A 302 -10.03 14.28 -1.72
C ASN A 302 -8.72 13.79 -2.36
N LEU A 303 -7.68 13.49 -1.59
CA LEU A 303 -6.46 12.89 -2.13
C LEU A 303 -6.74 11.49 -2.65
N PRO A 304 -6.02 11.02 -3.69
CA PRO A 304 -6.11 9.64 -4.13
C PRO A 304 -5.70 8.67 -3.02
N ILE A 305 -6.45 7.57 -2.90
CA ILE A 305 -6.20 6.52 -1.90
C ILE A 305 -5.57 5.31 -2.58
N ALA A 306 -4.42 4.92 -2.09
CA ALA A 306 -3.77 3.64 -2.42
C ALA A 306 -4.12 2.59 -1.36
N ALA A 307 -4.16 1.33 -1.76
CA ALA A 307 -4.28 0.21 -0.83
C ALA A 307 -3.29 -0.89 -1.21
N TYR A 308 -2.63 -1.51 -0.22
CA TYR A 308 -1.69 -2.59 -0.49
C TYR A 308 -2.30 -3.93 -0.08
N GLN A 309 -2.73 -4.72 -1.07
CA GLN A 309 -3.02 -6.14 -0.87
C GLN A 309 -1.69 -6.88 -0.68
N VAL A 310 -1.35 -7.15 0.58
CA VAL A 310 -0.01 -7.59 0.97
C VAL A 310 0.26 -9.07 0.72
N SER A 311 1.51 -9.45 0.90
CA SER A 311 2.03 -10.77 0.60
C SER A 311 1.28 -11.92 1.31
N GLY A 312 0.87 -11.74 2.56
CA GLY A 312 0.08 -12.74 3.29
C GLY A 312 -1.35 -12.85 2.76
N GLU A 313 -1.94 -11.75 2.31
CA GLU A 313 -3.27 -11.78 1.66
C GLU A 313 -3.22 -12.50 0.31
N TYR A 314 -2.15 -12.31 -0.45
CA TYR A 314 -1.88 -13.06 -1.68
C TYR A 314 -1.70 -14.55 -1.39
N ALA A 315 -0.81 -14.89 -0.45
CA ALA A 315 -0.47 -16.26 -0.11
C ALA A 315 -1.67 -17.06 0.43
N GLN A 316 -2.55 -16.44 1.23
CA GLN A 316 -3.74 -17.11 1.78
C GLN A 316 -4.72 -17.55 0.67
N LEU A 317 -4.90 -16.74 -0.39
CA LEU A 317 -5.76 -17.09 -1.52
C LEU A 317 -5.17 -18.25 -2.31
N HIS A 318 -3.87 -18.26 -2.55
CA HIS A 318 -3.17 -19.36 -3.19
C HIS A 318 -3.29 -20.64 -2.37
N ALA A 319 -3.03 -20.61 -1.07
CA ALA A 319 -3.10 -21.78 -0.19
C ALA A 319 -4.52 -22.39 -0.14
N ALA A 320 -5.55 -21.56 -0.11
CA ALA A 320 -6.94 -22.04 -0.15
C ALA A 320 -7.32 -22.63 -1.52
N ALA A 321 -6.82 -22.05 -2.61
CA ALA A 321 -7.04 -22.54 -3.97
C ALA A 321 -6.32 -23.87 -4.23
N GLU A 322 -5.08 -24.04 -3.76
CA GLU A 322 -4.33 -25.31 -3.83
C GLU A 322 -5.07 -26.47 -3.16
N LYS A 323 -5.83 -26.17 -2.10
CA LYS A 323 -6.71 -27.14 -1.42
C LYS A 323 -8.03 -27.40 -2.15
N GLY A 324 -8.31 -26.68 -3.24
CA GLY A 324 -9.59 -26.78 -3.96
C GLY A 324 -10.78 -26.19 -3.21
N TRP A 325 -10.54 -25.38 -2.17
CA TRP A 325 -11.62 -24.79 -1.37
C TRP A 325 -12.18 -23.51 -2.01
N LEU A 326 -11.36 -22.80 -2.78
CA LEU A 326 -11.73 -21.56 -3.48
C LEU A 326 -11.26 -21.61 -4.94
N ASP A 327 -12.02 -20.98 -5.84
CA ASP A 327 -11.53 -20.63 -7.16
C ASP A 327 -10.61 -19.41 -7.07
N LEU A 328 -9.34 -19.56 -7.41
CA LEU A 328 -8.33 -18.51 -7.27
C LEU A 328 -8.69 -17.26 -8.07
N ARG A 329 -9.15 -17.44 -9.32
CA ARG A 329 -9.46 -16.32 -10.21
C ARG A 329 -10.66 -15.53 -9.71
N ALA A 330 -11.74 -16.22 -9.36
CA ALA A 330 -12.95 -15.58 -8.86
C ALA A 330 -12.69 -14.85 -7.54
N THR A 331 -11.98 -15.49 -6.60
CA THR A 331 -11.68 -14.91 -5.28
C THR A 331 -10.70 -13.74 -5.40
N ARG A 332 -9.68 -13.83 -6.27
CA ARG A 332 -8.79 -12.71 -6.60
C ARG A 332 -9.60 -11.51 -7.10
N ASP A 333 -10.45 -11.73 -8.11
CA ASP A 333 -11.22 -10.66 -8.75
C ASP A 333 -12.19 -10.01 -7.74
N GLU A 334 -12.83 -10.81 -6.88
CA GLU A 334 -13.70 -10.30 -5.81
C GLU A 334 -12.92 -9.51 -4.76
N SER A 335 -11.74 -9.97 -4.35
CA SER A 335 -10.91 -9.27 -3.36
C SER A 335 -10.43 -7.89 -3.86
N LEU A 336 -9.96 -7.82 -5.11
CA LEU A 336 -9.57 -6.55 -5.75
C LEU A 336 -10.77 -5.60 -5.90
N LEU A 337 -11.93 -6.14 -6.29
CA LEU A 337 -13.17 -5.37 -6.39
C LEU A 337 -13.62 -4.83 -5.03
N ALA A 338 -13.49 -5.61 -3.96
CA ALA A 338 -13.83 -5.18 -2.60
C ALA A 338 -12.97 -4.00 -2.14
N ILE A 339 -11.66 -4.05 -2.42
CA ILE A 339 -10.72 -2.96 -2.11
C ILE A 339 -11.07 -1.69 -2.90
N ARG A 340 -11.37 -1.82 -4.21
CA ARG A 340 -11.83 -0.67 -5.04
C ARG A 340 -13.14 -0.09 -4.51
N ARG A 341 -14.12 -0.96 -4.21
CA ARG A 341 -15.42 -0.55 -3.68
C ARG A 341 -15.32 0.16 -2.34
N ALA A 342 -14.36 -0.21 -1.51
CA ALA A 342 -14.08 0.49 -0.26
C ALA A 342 -13.61 1.94 -0.48
N GLY A 343 -13.00 2.25 -1.65
CA GLY A 343 -12.61 3.61 -2.00
C GLY A 343 -11.17 3.78 -2.48
N ALA A 344 -10.40 2.69 -2.63
CA ALA A 344 -9.05 2.78 -3.16
C ALA A 344 -9.06 3.19 -4.64
N ASP A 345 -8.25 4.19 -5.02
CA ASP A 345 -8.06 4.61 -6.42
C ASP A 345 -7.06 3.71 -7.13
N VAL A 346 -6.01 3.28 -6.42
CA VAL A 346 -4.99 2.36 -6.92
C VAL A 346 -4.71 1.26 -5.91
N ILE A 347 -4.36 0.07 -6.39
CA ILE A 347 -4.11 -1.10 -5.55
C ILE A 347 -2.74 -1.69 -5.88
N LEU A 348 -1.84 -1.74 -4.90
CA LEU A 348 -0.63 -2.55 -4.99
C LEU A 348 -1.02 -4.00 -4.74
N SER A 349 -0.75 -4.88 -5.70
CA SER A 349 -1.08 -6.31 -5.56
C SER A 349 -0.15 -7.18 -6.40
N TYR A 350 0.28 -8.30 -5.82
CA TYR A 350 1.01 -9.34 -6.55
C TYR A 350 0.15 -10.03 -7.62
N PHE A 351 -1.15 -9.86 -7.57
CA PHE A 351 -2.07 -10.34 -8.60
C PHE A 351 -2.17 -9.43 -9.83
N ALA A 352 -1.54 -8.26 -9.85
CA ALA A 352 -1.76 -7.26 -10.89
C ALA A 352 -1.51 -7.81 -12.30
N GLU A 353 -0.38 -8.49 -12.52
CA GLU A 353 -0.07 -9.08 -13.83
C GLU A 353 -1.06 -10.18 -14.22
N ALA A 354 -1.34 -11.13 -13.33
CA ALA A 354 -2.29 -12.22 -13.60
C ALA A 354 -3.69 -11.68 -13.91
N TYR A 355 -4.13 -10.65 -13.18
CA TYR A 355 -5.40 -9.98 -13.44
C TYR A 355 -5.41 -9.31 -14.81
N ALA A 356 -4.35 -8.57 -15.16
CA ALA A 356 -4.27 -7.85 -16.44
C ALA A 356 -4.24 -8.78 -17.64
N ARG A 357 -3.54 -9.94 -17.56
CA ARG A 357 -3.55 -10.98 -18.60
C ARG A 357 -4.95 -11.54 -18.81
N ASP A 358 -5.65 -11.85 -17.74
CA ASP A 358 -7.03 -12.33 -17.80
C ASP A 358 -8.02 -11.27 -18.31
N PHE A 359 -7.78 -9.99 -17.97
CA PHE A 359 -8.58 -8.87 -18.44
C PHE A 359 -8.42 -8.67 -19.96
N ALA A 360 -7.20 -8.76 -20.48
CA ALA A 360 -6.94 -8.68 -21.92
C ALA A 360 -7.59 -9.84 -22.70
N ALA A 361 -7.64 -11.04 -22.11
CA ALA A 361 -8.27 -12.21 -22.74
C ALA A 361 -9.81 -12.16 -22.77
N ARG A 362 -10.45 -11.21 -22.06
CA ARG A 362 -11.92 -10.99 -22.07
C ARG A 362 -12.38 -10.05 -23.20
N LYS A 363 -11.44 -9.30 -23.82
CA LYS A 363 -11.68 -8.41 -24.95
C LYS A 363 -11.58 -9.16 -26.26
#